data_f9c1d6b45b2401e7bc1e27b433851bea
#
_entry.id   f9c1d6b45b2401e7bc1e27b433851bea
#
_cell.length_a   1.000
_cell.length_b   1.000
_cell.length_c   1.000
_cell.angle_alpha   90.00
_cell.angle_beta   90.00
_cell.angle_gamma   90.00
#
_symmetry.space_group_name_H-M   'P 1'
#
loop_
_entity.id
_entity.type
_entity.pdbx_description
1 polymer ?
#
loop_
_entity_poly.entity_id
_entity_poly.type
_entity_poly.pdbx_seq_one_letter_code
_entity_poly.pdbx_strand_id
1 'polypeptide(L)'
;TGTVIQEALLKGFKANGTDLSEKMVEFSKENSDWFVREFKPHGEIGEIYEADATIEKWSFAKKLLSVVCETYLGQPFSAPPSPKKLAEVRENCNRIISNFLKNLSQQIPEGTQICIAVPAWKTQNSDFSHLPLIDFLNELGYNRKEFMRVKPQDLIYYREDQVVARELLVLIRSKNVTR
;
A
#
# COMPACT_ATOMS: atom_id res chain seq x y z
N THR A 1 0.70 -11.75 4.18
CA THR A 1 0.22 -12.84 5.07
C THR A 1 -1.23 -12.63 5.56
N GLY A 2 -2.00 -11.75 4.93
CA GLY A 2 -3.44 -11.62 5.14
C GLY A 2 -3.90 -10.73 6.31
N THR A 3 -3.01 -10.03 7.01
CA THR A 3 -3.39 -9.19 8.18
C THR A 3 -4.45 -8.16 7.83
N VAL A 4 -4.31 -7.46 6.70
CA VAL A 4 -5.30 -6.45 6.25
C VAL A 4 -6.66 -7.11 5.95
N ILE A 5 -6.66 -8.34 5.40
CA ILE A 5 -7.89 -9.10 5.16
C ILE A 5 -8.59 -9.37 6.49
N GLN A 6 -7.86 -9.90 7.49
CA GLN A 6 -8.40 -10.20 8.82
C GLN A 6 -9.01 -8.98 9.49
N GLU A 7 -8.33 -7.82 9.44
CA GLU A 7 -8.85 -6.55 9.95
C GLU A 7 -10.14 -6.09 9.24
N ALA A 8 -10.21 -6.28 7.93
CA ALA A 8 -11.40 -5.98 7.16
C ALA A 8 -12.58 -6.89 7.54
N LEU A 9 -12.32 -8.19 7.74
CA LEU A 9 -13.32 -9.15 8.18
C LEU A 9 -13.90 -8.81 9.56
N LEU A 10 -13.05 -8.38 10.51
CA LEU A 10 -13.53 -7.92 11.83
C LEU A 10 -14.47 -6.72 11.74
N LYS A 11 -14.25 -5.87 10.75
CA LYS A 11 -15.11 -4.70 10.51
C LYS A 11 -16.37 -5.01 9.67
N GLY A 12 -16.60 -6.28 9.34
CA GLY A 12 -17.78 -6.72 8.58
C GLY A 12 -17.69 -6.51 7.07
N PHE A 13 -16.50 -6.27 6.53
CA PHE A 13 -16.31 -6.07 5.09
C PHE A 13 -16.06 -7.39 4.36
N LYS A 14 -16.44 -7.44 3.08
CA LYS A 14 -15.91 -8.43 2.16
C LYS A 14 -14.53 -7.98 1.70
N ALA A 15 -13.52 -8.81 1.91
CA ALA A 15 -12.13 -8.50 1.59
C ALA A 15 -11.59 -9.38 0.45
N ASN A 16 -10.99 -8.74 -0.55
CA ASN A 16 -10.23 -9.38 -1.61
C ASN A 16 -8.75 -9.05 -1.44
N GLY A 17 -7.85 -9.90 -1.92
CA GLY A 17 -6.42 -9.68 -1.85
C GLY A 17 -5.66 -10.24 -3.03
N THR A 18 -4.59 -9.55 -3.42
CA THR A 18 -3.62 -10.07 -4.38
C THR A 18 -2.21 -9.82 -3.88
N ASP A 19 -1.29 -10.73 -4.20
CA ASP A 19 0.13 -10.61 -3.93
C ASP A 19 0.90 -11.14 -5.15
N LEU A 20 2.10 -10.61 -5.39
CA LEU A 20 2.98 -11.08 -6.45
C LEU A 20 3.58 -12.47 -6.14
N SER A 21 3.60 -12.87 -4.88
CA SER A 21 4.17 -14.12 -4.40
C SER A 21 3.08 -15.14 -4.13
N GLU A 22 3.09 -16.25 -4.88
CA GLU A 22 2.20 -17.40 -4.66
C GLU A 22 2.24 -17.87 -3.20
N LYS A 23 3.44 -17.97 -2.61
CA LYS A 23 3.62 -18.34 -1.20
C LYS A 23 2.90 -17.38 -0.24
N MET A 24 2.91 -16.07 -0.51
CA MET A 24 2.18 -15.10 0.32
C MET A 24 0.68 -15.21 0.13
N VAL A 25 0.22 -15.57 -1.05
CA VAL A 25 -1.18 -15.89 -1.34
C VAL A 25 -1.64 -17.10 -0.53
N GLU A 26 -0.87 -18.20 -0.55
CA GLU A 26 -1.16 -19.40 0.24
C GLU A 26 -1.25 -19.08 1.73
N PHE A 27 -0.25 -18.43 2.30
CA PHE A 27 -0.27 -18.00 3.70
C PHE A 27 -1.45 -17.08 4.03
N SER A 28 -1.82 -16.19 3.11
CA SER A 28 -2.97 -15.31 3.32
C SER A 28 -4.28 -16.08 3.34
N LYS A 29 -4.45 -17.09 2.50
CA LYS A 29 -5.61 -17.98 2.51
C LYS A 29 -5.68 -18.79 3.81
N GLU A 30 -4.61 -19.50 4.16
CA GLU A 30 -4.54 -20.30 5.38
C GLU A 30 -4.83 -19.49 6.64
N ASN A 31 -4.18 -18.32 6.78
CA ASN A 31 -4.37 -17.44 7.91
C ASN A 31 -5.79 -16.87 7.97
N SER A 32 -6.38 -16.53 6.83
CA SER A 32 -7.75 -16.00 6.77
C SER A 32 -8.77 -17.07 7.12
N ASP A 33 -8.59 -18.30 6.62
CA ASP A 33 -9.46 -19.44 6.94
C ASP A 33 -9.38 -19.82 8.42
N TRP A 34 -8.16 -19.85 8.98
CA TRP A 34 -7.97 -20.04 10.42
C TRP A 34 -8.70 -18.94 11.20
N PHE A 35 -8.51 -17.67 10.81
CA PHE A 35 -9.11 -16.54 11.48
C PHE A 35 -10.65 -16.61 11.50
N VAL A 36 -11.26 -16.97 10.38
CA VAL A 36 -12.73 -17.12 10.29
C VAL A 36 -13.23 -18.22 11.20
N ARG A 37 -12.52 -19.37 11.27
CA ARG A 37 -12.90 -20.48 12.18
C ARG A 37 -12.84 -20.08 13.65
N GLU A 38 -11.79 -19.37 14.07
CA GLU A 38 -11.56 -19.02 15.47
C GLU A 38 -12.41 -17.84 15.95
N PHE A 39 -12.50 -16.79 15.13
CA PHE A 39 -13.10 -15.52 15.56
C PHE A 39 -14.51 -15.26 15.01
N LYS A 40 -14.97 -16.02 14.02
CA LYS A 40 -16.28 -15.91 13.38
C LYS A 40 -16.69 -14.47 13.07
N PRO A 41 -15.85 -13.70 12.34
CA PRO A 41 -16.12 -12.32 12.00
C PRO A 41 -17.38 -12.20 11.13
N HIS A 42 -17.98 -11.01 11.08
CA HIS A 42 -19.15 -10.75 10.24
C HIS A 42 -18.80 -10.51 8.77
N GLY A 43 -17.52 -10.27 8.45
CA GLY A 43 -17.05 -10.03 7.09
C GLY A 43 -16.87 -11.34 6.31
N GLU A 44 -16.64 -11.22 5.00
CA GLU A 44 -16.50 -12.34 4.08
C GLU A 44 -15.13 -12.34 3.41
N ILE A 45 -14.50 -13.52 3.26
CA ILE A 45 -13.33 -13.69 2.41
C ILE A 45 -13.82 -13.68 0.95
N GLY A 46 -13.25 -12.79 0.15
CA GLY A 46 -13.47 -12.75 -1.29
C GLY A 46 -12.41 -13.53 -2.07
N GLU A 47 -11.96 -12.97 -3.18
CA GLU A 47 -10.91 -13.56 -4.01
C GLU A 47 -9.54 -13.26 -3.42
N ILE A 48 -8.68 -14.28 -3.26
CA ILE A 48 -7.27 -14.14 -2.87
C ILE A 48 -6.43 -14.92 -3.88
N TYR A 49 -5.61 -14.22 -4.68
CA TYR A 49 -4.85 -14.85 -5.76
C TYR A 49 -3.55 -14.12 -6.10
N GLU A 50 -2.67 -14.81 -6.82
CA GLU A 50 -1.39 -14.27 -7.30
C GLU A 50 -1.63 -13.28 -8.44
N ALA A 51 -1.07 -12.06 -8.32
CA ALA A 51 -1.12 -11.07 -9.38
C ALA A 51 -0.06 -9.98 -9.21
N ASP A 52 0.43 -9.46 -10.34
CA ASP A 52 1.24 -8.24 -10.38
C ASP A 52 0.31 -7.01 -10.40
N ALA A 53 0.25 -6.30 -9.27
CA ALA A 53 -0.60 -5.14 -9.11
C ALA A 53 -0.30 -3.99 -10.10
N THR A 54 0.85 -4.00 -10.77
CA THR A 54 1.21 -2.96 -11.76
C THR A 54 0.47 -3.12 -13.09
N ILE A 55 -0.08 -4.32 -13.37
CA ILE A 55 -0.75 -4.66 -14.63
C ILE A 55 -2.08 -5.39 -14.46
N GLU A 56 -2.38 -5.95 -13.28
CA GLU A 56 -3.58 -6.75 -13.01
C GLU A 56 -4.87 -5.98 -13.30
N LYS A 57 -5.86 -6.72 -13.79
CA LYS A 57 -7.24 -6.23 -14.05
C LYS A 57 -8.21 -6.90 -13.09
N TRP A 58 -8.45 -6.26 -11.94
CA TRP A 58 -9.30 -6.82 -10.89
C TRP A 58 -10.78 -6.81 -11.30
N SER A 59 -11.41 -7.98 -11.32
CA SER A 59 -12.84 -8.15 -11.64
C SER A 59 -13.76 -7.37 -10.67
N PHE A 60 -13.32 -7.21 -9.44
CA PHE A 60 -14.04 -6.54 -8.36
C PHE A 60 -13.74 -5.04 -8.22
N ALA A 61 -12.81 -4.48 -9.00
CA ALA A 61 -12.33 -3.10 -8.82
C ALA A 61 -13.44 -2.03 -8.82
N LYS A 62 -14.45 -2.18 -9.67
CA LYS A 62 -15.57 -1.22 -9.77
C LYS A 62 -16.49 -1.19 -8.54
N LYS A 63 -16.40 -2.18 -7.66
CA LYS A 63 -17.23 -2.33 -6.44
C LYS A 63 -16.46 -2.01 -5.17
N LEU A 64 -15.19 -1.63 -5.26
CA LEU A 64 -14.35 -1.36 -4.09
C LEU A 64 -14.80 -0.08 -3.37
N LEU A 65 -14.94 -0.19 -2.06
CA LEU A 65 -15.13 0.94 -1.15
C LEU A 65 -13.79 1.57 -0.78
N SER A 66 -12.78 0.74 -0.59
CA SER A 66 -11.43 1.17 -0.22
C SER A 66 -10.37 0.17 -0.66
N VAL A 67 -9.13 0.65 -0.73
CA VAL A 67 -7.93 -0.16 -0.96
C VAL A 67 -6.96 0.09 0.18
N VAL A 68 -6.41 -0.98 0.75
CA VAL A 68 -5.41 -0.89 1.82
C VAL A 68 -4.26 -1.83 1.53
N CYS A 69 -3.03 -1.33 1.54
CA CYS A 69 -1.87 -2.21 1.40
C CYS A 69 -0.58 -1.60 1.98
N GLU A 70 0.34 -2.47 2.39
CA GLU A 70 1.76 -2.13 2.47
C GLU A 70 2.36 -2.39 1.09
N THR A 71 2.93 -1.35 0.48
CA THR A 71 3.51 -1.47 -0.86
C THR A 71 4.90 -2.10 -0.82
N TYR A 72 5.54 -2.25 -1.99
CA TYR A 72 6.93 -2.72 -2.04
C TYR A 72 7.86 -1.73 -1.31
N LEU A 73 8.51 -2.19 -0.25
CA LEU A 73 9.40 -1.38 0.60
C LEU A 73 10.87 -1.37 0.13
N GLY A 74 11.16 -2.02 -0.97
CA GLY A 74 12.51 -2.24 -1.46
C GLY A 74 13.15 -3.52 -0.92
N GLN A 75 14.40 -3.76 -1.30
CA GLN A 75 15.15 -4.88 -0.76
C GLN A 75 15.48 -4.65 0.73
N PRO A 76 15.51 -5.70 1.56
CA PRO A 76 15.91 -5.56 2.96
C PRO A 76 17.38 -5.15 3.07
N PHE A 77 17.68 -4.29 4.04
CA PHE A 77 19.03 -3.87 4.39
C PHE A 77 19.34 -4.26 5.82
N SER A 78 20.51 -4.86 6.04
CA SER A 78 21.04 -5.15 7.37
C SER A 78 21.80 -3.96 7.99
N ALA A 79 22.16 -2.97 7.18
CA ALA A 79 22.83 -1.74 7.57
C ALA A 79 22.44 -0.60 6.59
N PRO A 80 22.60 0.67 6.96
CA PRO A 80 22.32 1.79 6.08
C PRO A 80 23.08 1.67 4.75
N PRO A 81 22.38 1.71 3.60
CA PRO A 81 23.01 1.60 2.28
C PRO A 81 23.83 2.85 1.95
N SER A 82 24.77 2.71 0.98
CA SER A 82 25.45 3.88 0.41
C SER A 82 24.46 4.83 -0.27
N PRO A 83 24.75 6.14 -0.39
CA PRO A 83 23.87 7.10 -1.05
C PRO A 83 23.48 6.69 -2.46
N LYS A 84 24.41 6.14 -3.24
CA LYS A 84 24.15 5.63 -4.59
C LYS A 84 23.14 4.47 -4.55
N LYS A 85 23.35 3.49 -3.66
CA LYS A 85 22.47 2.33 -3.53
C LYS A 85 21.07 2.74 -3.05
N LEU A 86 20.99 3.70 -2.13
CA LEU A 86 19.72 4.24 -1.67
C LEU A 86 18.95 4.92 -2.83
N ALA A 87 19.64 5.71 -3.66
CA ALA A 87 19.02 6.36 -4.81
C ALA A 87 18.44 5.33 -5.80
N GLU A 88 19.18 4.26 -6.12
CA GLU A 88 18.72 3.18 -6.99
C GLU A 88 17.46 2.48 -6.42
N VAL A 89 17.45 2.17 -5.13
CA VAL A 89 16.31 1.50 -4.48
C VAL A 89 15.10 2.42 -4.43
N ARG A 90 15.31 3.69 -4.11
CA ARG A 90 14.24 4.71 -4.07
C ARG A 90 13.60 4.89 -5.45
N GLU A 91 14.40 4.96 -6.51
CA GLU A 91 13.90 5.05 -7.89
C GLU A 91 13.09 3.82 -8.29
N ASN A 92 13.58 2.63 -7.95
CA ASN A 92 12.87 1.39 -8.23
C ASN A 92 11.52 1.30 -7.49
N CYS A 93 11.50 1.62 -6.19
CA CYS A 93 10.26 1.68 -5.41
C CYS A 93 9.29 2.71 -6.00
N ASN A 94 9.79 3.89 -6.34
CA ASN A 94 8.98 4.96 -6.94
C ASN A 94 8.33 4.51 -8.25
N ARG A 95 9.07 3.83 -9.12
CA ARG A 95 8.58 3.31 -10.40
C ARG A 95 7.49 2.25 -10.20
N ILE A 96 7.74 1.27 -9.32
CA ILE A 96 6.78 0.18 -9.05
C ILE A 96 5.48 0.74 -8.48
N ILE A 97 5.57 1.59 -7.45
CA ILE A 97 4.39 2.15 -6.77
C ILE A 97 3.63 3.11 -7.70
N SER A 98 4.33 3.92 -8.50
CA SER A 98 3.68 4.76 -9.51
C SER A 98 2.91 3.94 -10.55
N ASN A 99 3.48 2.82 -11.03
CA ASN A 99 2.81 1.93 -11.97
C ASN A 99 1.57 1.27 -11.34
N PHE A 100 1.68 0.80 -10.10
CA PHE A 100 0.54 0.29 -9.34
C PHE A 100 -0.58 1.34 -9.23
N LEU A 101 -0.27 2.54 -8.77
CA LEU A 101 -1.27 3.61 -8.63
C LEU A 101 -1.89 4.01 -9.96
N LYS A 102 -1.10 4.10 -11.05
CA LYS A 102 -1.62 4.34 -12.41
C LYS A 102 -2.58 3.24 -12.86
N ASN A 103 -2.21 1.98 -12.67
CA ASN A 103 -3.07 0.84 -13.03
C ASN A 103 -4.36 0.85 -12.20
N LEU A 104 -4.26 1.05 -10.89
CA LEU A 104 -5.40 1.11 -9.98
C LEU A 104 -6.36 2.26 -10.33
N SER A 105 -5.83 3.45 -10.64
CA SER A 105 -6.63 4.64 -10.94
C SER A 105 -7.56 4.48 -12.16
N GLN A 106 -7.23 3.58 -13.08
CA GLN A 106 -8.04 3.29 -14.28
C GLN A 106 -9.22 2.36 -14.01
N GLN A 107 -9.23 1.70 -12.84
CA GLN A 107 -10.16 0.60 -12.56
C GLN A 107 -11.15 0.91 -11.43
N ILE A 108 -10.74 1.70 -10.44
CA ILE A 108 -11.56 2.01 -9.26
C ILE A 108 -12.41 3.26 -9.48
N PRO A 109 -13.60 3.35 -8.86
CA PRO A 109 -14.44 4.52 -8.91
C PRO A 109 -13.78 5.78 -8.34
N GLU A 110 -14.18 6.94 -8.86
CA GLU A 110 -13.87 8.21 -8.24
C GLU A 110 -14.43 8.25 -6.80
N GLY A 111 -13.69 8.87 -5.88
CA GLY A 111 -14.04 8.93 -4.46
C GLY A 111 -13.60 7.70 -3.66
N THR A 112 -13.13 6.62 -4.31
CA THR A 112 -12.56 5.46 -3.59
C THR A 112 -11.41 5.92 -2.70
N GLN A 113 -11.43 5.49 -1.44
CA GLN A 113 -10.38 5.80 -0.47
C GLN A 113 -9.27 4.74 -0.53
N ILE A 114 -8.03 5.21 -0.48
CA ILE A 114 -6.85 4.34 -0.51
C ILE A 114 -5.98 4.67 0.69
N CYS A 115 -5.57 3.66 1.45
CA CYS A 115 -4.58 3.80 2.50
C CYS A 115 -3.39 2.90 2.18
N ILE A 116 -2.24 3.48 1.87
CA ILE A 116 -1.03 2.74 1.54
C ILE A 116 0.11 3.14 2.46
N ALA A 117 0.93 2.14 2.82
CA ALA A 117 2.22 2.35 3.45
C ALA A 117 3.29 2.29 2.37
N VAL A 118 4.02 3.38 2.18
CA VAL A 118 5.13 3.47 1.23
C VAL A 118 6.46 3.59 1.97
N PRO A 119 7.60 3.19 1.35
CA PRO A 119 8.89 3.30 2.02
C PRO A 119 9.34 4.75 2.16
N ALA A 120 9.94 5.04 3.31
CA ALA A 120 10.75 6.24 3.56
C ALA A 120 12.05 5.83 4.27
N TRP A 121 13.12 6.58 4.08
CA TRP A 121 14.43 6.22 4.62
C TRP A 121 14.96 7.34 5.49
N LYS A 122 15.37 6.99 6.72
CA LYS A 122 15.98 7.95 7.66
C LYS A 122 17.28 8.49 7.09
N THR A 123 17.42 9.82 7.10
CA THR A 123 18.64 10.51 6.71
C THR A 123 19.56 10.76 7.92
N GLN A 124 20.79 11.21 7.66
CA GLN A 124 21.75 11.53 8.75
C GLN A 124 21.25 12.65 9.67
N ASN A 125 20.38 13.53 9.18
CA ASN A 125 19.83 14.66 9.96
C ASN A 125 18.54 14.31 10.71
N SER A 126 18.24 13.02 10.90
CA SER A 126 17.01 12.52 11.53
C SER A 126 15.72 12.81 10.76
N ASP A 127 15.80 13.39 9.57
CA ASP A 127 14.69 13.52 8.64
C ASP A 127 14.49 12.26 7.82
N PHE A 128 13.41 12.22 7.03
CA PHE A 128 13.12 11.11 6.13
C PHE A 128 13.25 11.53 4.67
N SER A 129 13.87 10.66 3.86
CA SER A 129 13.85 10.75 2.41
C SER A 129 12.61 10.04 1.90
N HIS A 130 11.70 10.79 1.28
CA HIS A 130 10.42 10.33 0.76
C HIS A 130 10.53 9.87 -0.70
N LEU A 131 9.50 9.17 -1.17
CA LEU A 131 9.38 8.84 -2.59
C LEU A 131 8.98 10.07 -3.40
N PRO A 132 9.59 10.33 -4.57
CA PRO A 132 9.24 11.46 -5.44
C PRO A 132 7.77 11.48 -5.87
N LEU A 133 7.12 10.32 -6.05
CA LEU A 133 5.71 10.24 -6.46
C LEU A 133 4.74 11.00 -5.54
N ILE A 134 5.14 11.23 -4.28
CA ILE A 134 4.28 11.93 -3.31
C ILE A 134 3.98 13.36 -3.75
N ASP A 135 4.92 14.01 -4.44
CA ASP A 135 4.76 15.37 -4.97
C ASP A 135 3.89 15.42 -6.24
N PHE A 136 3.64 14.26 -6.88
CA PHE A 136 2.95 14.12 -8.15
C PHE A 136 1.70 13.25 -8.08
N LEU A 137 1.12 13.04 -6.89
CA LEU A 137 -0.06 12.19 -6.69
C LEU A 137 -1.25 12.63 -7.56
N ASN A 138 -1.43 13.93 -7.77
CA ASN A 138 -2.50 14.47 -8.61
C ASN A 138 -2.37 14.02 -10.07
N GLU A 139 -1.15 13.90 -10.59
CA GLU A 139 -0.90 13.40 -11.94
C GLU A 139 -1.18 11.90 -12.07
N LEU A 140 -1.10 11.17 -10.97
CA LEU A 140 -1.49 9.76 -10.87
C LEU A 140 -3.00 9.56 -10.69
N GLY A 141 -3.76 10.65 -10.51
CA GLY A 141 -5.22 10.64 -10.33
C GLY A 141 -5.66 10.49 -8.87
N TYR A 142 -4.88 11.00 -7.92
CA TYR A 142 -5.19 10.94 -6.50
C TYR A 142 -4.98 12.28 -5.81
N ASN A 143 -5.86 12.60 -4.87
CA ASN A 143 -5.66 13.67 -3.91
C ASN A 143 -5.22 13.08 -2.57
N ARG A 144 -4.15 13.62 -1.98
CA ARG A 144 -3.75 13.27 -0.60
C ARG A 144 -4.74 13.89 0.38
N LYS A 145 -5.22 13.08 1.32
CA LYS A 145 -6.06 13.56 2.43
C LYS A 145 -5.17 14.08 3.55
N GLU A 146 -5.32 15.34 3.89
CA GLU A 146 -4.67 15.96 5.04
C GLU A 146 -5.56 15.84 6.28
N PHE A 147 -4.92 15.75 7.45
CA PHE A 147 -5.60 15.66 8.73
C PHE A 147 -5.28 16.92 9.55
N MET A 148 -6.31 17.62 10.03
CA MET A 148 -6.15 18.89 10.73
C MET A 148 -5.26 18.85 12.00
N ARG A 149 -5.12 17.69 12.64
CA ARG A 149 -4.41 17.53 13.91
C ARG A 149 -3.23 16.55 13.84
N VAL A 150 -2.88 16.08 12.66
CA VAL A 150 -1.80 15.12 12.42
C VAL A 150 -0.77 15.76 11.51
N LYS A 151 0.45 15.83 11.96
CA LYS A 151 1.57 16.32 11.13
C LYS A 151 2.03 15.20 10.20
N PRO A 152 2.63 15.50 9.04
CA PRO A 152 3.17 14.48 8.14
C PRO A 152 4.11 13.48 8.84
N GLN A 153 4.92 13.95 9.78
CA GLN A 153 5.86 13.11 10.55
C GLN A 153 5.14 12.08 11.44
N ASP A 154 3.94 12.39 11.92
CA ASP A 154 3.14 11.48 12.75
C ASP A 154 2.57 10.32 11.96
N LEU A 155 2.61 10.39 10.63
CA LEU A 155 2.20 9.33 9.70
C LEU A 155 3.37 8.44 9.27
N ILE A 156 4.55 8.61 9.86
CA ILE A 156 5.72 7.78 9.58
C ILE A 156 5.90 6.78 10.72
N TYR A 157 5.68 5.50 10.44
CA TYR A 157 5.99 4.41 11.36
C TYR A 157 7.44 3.97 11.16
N TYR A 158 8.24 4.09 12.20
CA TYR A 158 9.66 3.80 12.19
C TYR A 158 10.06 2.97 13.41
N ARG A 159 10.89 1.96 13.21
CA ARG A 159 11.58 1.21 14.26
C ARG A 159 13.07 1.55 14.21
N GLU A 160 13.70 1.72 15.36
CA GLU A 160 15.11 2.11 15.44
C GLU A 160 16.08 1.09 14.84
N ASP A 161 15.70 -0.19 14.86
CA ASP A 161 16.44 -1.32 14.29
C ASP A 161 16.23 -1.50 12.78
N GLN A 162 15.37 -0.71 12.15
CA GLN A 162 15.06 -0.80 10.73
C GLN A 162 15.62 0.38 9.93
N VAL A 163 16.13 0.08 8.74
CA VAL A 163 16.62 1.09 7.79
C VAL A 163 15.47 1.78 7.07
N VAL A 164 14.37 1.05 6.85
CA VAL A 164 13.21 1.52 6.09
C VAL A 164 12.06 1.80 7.04
N ALA A 165 11.55 3.03 7.01
CA ALA A 165 10.30 3.44 7.62
C ALA A 165 9.12 3.22 6.66
N ARG A 166 7.91 3.33 7.20
CA ARG A 166 6.66 3.28 6.45
C ARG A 166 5.94 4.60 6.57
N GLU A 167 5.81 5.32 5.48
CA GLU A 167 4.99 6.52 5.43
C GLU A 167 3.57 6.15 5.01
N LEU A 168 2.59 6.49 5.83
CA LEU A 168 1.19 6.27 5.53
C LEU A 168 0.64 7.39 4.66
N LEU A 169 0.11 7.03 3.52
CA LEU A 169 -0.59 7.93 2.62
C LEU A 169 -2.08 7.55 2.58
N VAL A 170 -2.93 8.48 2.94
CA VAL A 170 -4.37 8.36 2.73
C VAL A 170 -4.74 9.19 1.51
N LEU A 171 -5.23 8.50 0.48
CA LEU A 171 -5.51 9.07 -0.82
C LEU A 171 -6.98 8.93 -1.16
N ILE A 172 -7.49 9.82 -2.00
CA ILE A 172 -8.83 9.73 -2.58
C ILE A 172 -8.66 9.72 -4.09
N ARG A 173 -9.27 8.73 -4.76
CA ARG A 173 -9.31 8.69 -6.23
C ARG A 173 -10.03 9.94 -6.74
N SER A 174 -9.36 10.75 -7.51
CA SER A 174 -9.90 11.98 -8.13
C SER A 174 -10.08 11.78 -9.63
N LYS A 175 -10.81 12.68 -10.29
CA LYS A 175 -10.83 12.73 -11.77
C LYS A 175 -9.41 12.92 -12.28
N ASN A 176 -9.05 12.21 -13.35
CA ASN A 176 -7.83 12.57 -14.06
C ASN A 176 -7.99 14.01 -14.54
N VAL A 177 -7.06 14.86 -14.16
CA VAL A 177 -6.94 16.17 -14.78
C VAL A 177 -6.51 15.89 -16.23
N THR A 178 -7.48 15.82 -17.12
CA THR A 178 -7.20 15.82 -18.57
C THR A 178 -6.55 17.18 -18.86
N ARG A 179 -5.25 17.17 -19.10
CA ARG A 179 -4.56 18.31 -19.71
C ARG A 179 -4.87 18.33 -21.21
#